data_daf9d53a32b76873c74bbd9d5cb00dc5
#
_entry.id   daf9d53a32b76873c74bbd9d5cb00dc5
#
_cell.length_a   1.000
_cell.length_b   1.000
_cell.length_c   1.000
_cell.angle_alpha   90.00
_cell.angle_beta   90.00
_cell.angle_gamma   90.00
#
_symmetry.space_group_name_H-M   'P 1'
#
loop_
_entity.id
_entity.type
_entity.pdbx_description
1 polymer ?
#
loop_
_entity_poly.entity_id
_entity_poly.type
_entity_poly.pdbx_seq_one_letter_code
_entity_poly.pdbx_strand_id
1 'polypeptide(L)'
;MTPPPSHPERSLRHGERSEGSLSRRRASDPSSLRFVGMTLALATAIGCVRHANPVTPAESGRLATEWYAGGATCVNTPQFRVSQYNEDFLILRQAACTNYEKPFLYLILGNDRALLLDTGAGGVDLATRIDSILHGWLAHRGRADISLVVAHSHAHGDHVAADSQFVHRPNTVLVGRDTASVRAFFGIQHWPTDSGTIDLGGRVLDILPIPGHEPSSIAVYDRRTGILLTGDTFYPGRLYVRDTAAFAMSVHRLAEFSRKHHVTHLLGAHVEQTRTPYRDYPIRTKDQPEEHELNLQPAQLFALDSVVQGMRGKMTRTLLKDFTVWPQP
;
A
#
# COMPACT_ATOMS: atom_id res chain seq x y z
N MET A 1 14.81 -34.00 38.83
CA MET A 1 16.11 -34.63 39.16
C MET A 1 16.79 -34.93 37.84
N THR A 2 17.85 -34.37 37.66
CA THR A 2 19.13 -34.43 36.94
C THR A 2 19.35 -33.26 35.97
N PRO A 3 20.47 -32.56 36.17
CA PRO A 3 20.86 -31.36 35.44
C PRO A 3 21.74 -31.64 34.21
N PRO A 4 22.04 -30.64 33.39
CA PRO A 4 22.74 -30.77 32.13
C PRO A 4 24.26 -30.77 32.26
N PRO A 5 25.02 -31.16 31.23
CA PRO A 5 26.48 -30.95 31.23
C PRO A 5 26.93 -29.74 30.41
N SER A 6 27.95 -29.17 30.92
CA SER A 6 28.76 -27.99 30.66
C SER A 6 29.65 -28.04 29.40
N HIS A 7 30.03 -26.82 29.02
CA HIS A 7 31.07 -26.46 28.03
C HIS A 7 32.45 -27.14 28.17
N PRO A 8 33.31 -27.00 27.10
CA PRO A 8 34.52 -26.24 27.39
C PRO A 8 34.93 -25.21 26.32
N GLU A 9 35.50 -24.10 26.83
CA GLU A 9 36.37 -23.13 26.19
C GLU A 9 37.71 -23.73 25.72
N ARG A 10 38.31 -23.12 24.71
CA ARG A 10 39.77 -22.86 24.54
C ARG A 10 39.93 -21.96 23.31
N SER A 11 40.54 -20.87 23.46
CA SER A 11 41.87 -20.33 23.87
C SER A 11 42.62 -19.75 22.69
N LEU A 12 42.84 -18.49 22.81
CA LEU A 12 43.78 -17.54 22.19
C LEU A 12 45.10 -18.12 21.58
N ARG A 13 45.55 -17.54 20.45
CA ARG A 13 46.96 -17.19 20.28
C ARG A 13 47.14 -16.00 19.34
N HIS A 14 48.02 -15.09 19.82
CA HIS A 14 48.66 -13.96 19.15
C HIS A 14 49.69 -14.35 18.12
N GLY A 15 50.07 -13.38 17.24
CA GLY A 15 51.30 -13.34 16.41
C GLY A 15 51.21 -12.15 15.47
N GLU A 16 51.72 -11.13 15.81
CA GLU A 16 52.88 -10.18 15.71
C GLU A 16 53.37 -9.96 14.26
N ARG A 17 53.36 -8.68 13.91
CA ARG A 17 54.28 -7.73 13.26
C ARG A 17 55.23 -8.20 12.18
N SER A 18 55.29 -7.40 11.11
CA SER A 18 56.60 -6.84 10.66
C SER A 18 56.41 -5.57 9.82
N GLU A 19 57.18 -4.58 10.17
CA GLU A 19 57.43 -3.28 9.54
C GLU A 19 58.47 -3.41 8.44
N GLY A 20 58.54 -2.42 7.55
CA GLY A 20 59.70 -2.05 6.72
C GLY A 20 59.25 -1.56 5.35
N SER A 21 59.66 -0.52 4.77
CA SER A 21 60.70 0.47 4.96
C SER A 21 60.62 1.45 3.80
N LEU A 22 60.90 2.69 4.10
CA LEU A 22 61.08 3.86 3.24
C LEU A 22 62.00 3.66 2.03
N SER A 23 61.70 4.33 0.90
CA SER A 23 62.78 5.01 0.13
C SER A 23 62.28 6.28 -0.58
N ARG A 24 62.94 7.38 -0.24
CA ARG A 24 62.91 8.70 -0.92
C ARG A 24 63.86 8.70 -2.11
N ARG A 25 63.54 9.41 -3.19
CA ARG A 25 64.44 10.25 -4.00
C ARG A 25 63.59 11.23 -4.84
N ARG A 26 63.70 12.50 -4.55
CA ARG A 26 64.43 13.69 -5.04
C ARG A 26 64.17 14.07 -6.50
N ALA A 27 63.60 15.16 -6.59
CA ALA A 27 63.62 16.44 -7.31
C ALA A 27 64.56 16.62 -8.52
N SER A 28 64.06 17.24 -9.57
CA SER A 28 64.73 18.29 -10.37
C SER A 28 63.71 19.05 -11.23
N ASP A 29 63.66 20.34 -11.01
CA ASP A 29 63.16 21.43 -11.87
C ASP A 29 64.41 21.99 -12.64
N PRO A 30 64.39 22.86 -13.67
CA PRO A 30 63.32 23.84 -14.04
C PRO A 30 63.14 24.14 -15.56
N SER A 31 62.14 24.99 -15.80
CA SER A 31 62.06 25.99 -16.85
C SER A 31 61.87 25.67 -18.31
N SER A 32 60.72 26.06 -18.83
CA SER A 32 60.64 27.02 -19.97
C SER A 32 59.18 27.50 -20.18
N LEU A 33 59.03 28.83 -20.10
CA LEU A 33 57.82 29.56 -20.49
C LEU A 33 57.51 29.35 -21.98
N ARG A 34 56.27 29.03 -22.27
CA ARG A 34 55.61 29.44 -23.53
C ARG A 34 54.15 29.85 -23.23
N PHE A 35 53.92 31.17 -23.36
CA PHE A 35 52.58 31.75 -23.46
C PHE A 35 51.89 31.23 -24.73
N VAL A 36 50.77 30.55 -24.59
CA VAL A 36 49.78 30.38 -25.65
C VAL A 36 48.45 30.82 -25.07
N GLY A 37 47.91 31.83 -25.69
CA GLY A 37 46.60 32.41 -25.33
C GLY A 37 45.52 31.37 -25.41
N MET A 38 44.80 31.20 -24.33
CA MET A 38 43.65 30.32 -24.24
C MET A 38 42.38 31.19 -24.10
N THR A 39 41.67 31.31 -25.18
CA THR A 39 40.35 31.94 -25.24
C THR A 39 39.41 31.10 -24.39
N LEU A 40 38.95 31.65 -23.29
CA LEU A 40 37.98 31.02 -22.40
C LEU A 40 36.60 31.07 -23.04
N ALA A 41 36.18 30.00 -23.71
CA ALA A 41 34.80 29.83 -24.13
C ALA A 41 33.97 29.38 -22.90
N LEU A 42 33.19 30.33 -22.37
CA LEU A 42 32.23 30.06 -21.31
C LEU A 42 31.05 29.27 -21.91
N ALA A 43 31.10 27.94 -21.86
CA ALA A 43 29.96 27.11 -22.21
C ALA A 43 28.97 27.14 -21.05
N THR A 44 27.94 27.96 -21.13
CA THR A 44 26.75 27.88 -20.27
C THR A 44 26.01 26.60 -20.56
N ALA A 45 26.23 25.58 -19.76
CA ALA A 45 25.40 24.38 -19.74
C ALA A 45 24.01 24.75 -19.19
N ILE A 46 23.08 25.11 -20.10
CA ILE A 46 21.66 25.18 -19.75
C ILE A 46 21.22 23.73 -19.46
N GLY A 47 21.25 23.35 -18.18
CA GLY A 47 20.67 22.10 -17.72
C GLY A 47 19.15 22.14 -17.98
N CYS A 48 18.70 21.50 -19.05
CA CYS A 48 17.29 21.17 -19.21
C CYS A 48 16.86 20.27 -18.05
N VAL A 49 16.31 20.88 -17.00
CA VAL A 49 15.50 20.14 -16.02
C VAL A 49 14.31 19.62 -16.80
N ARG A 50 14.38 18.36 -17.21
CA ARG A 50 13.21 17.66 -17.73
C ARG A 50 12.23 17.57 -16.57
N HIS A 51 11.27 18.47 -16.50
CA HIS A 51 10.06 18.25 -15.73
C HIS A 51 9.43 17.01 -16.34
N ALA A 52 9.45 15.89 -15.61
CA ALA A 52 8.65 14.74 -15.95
C ALA A 52 7.19 15.26 -15.96
N ASN A 53 6.56 15.28 -17.12
CA ASN A 53 5.14 15.56 -17.20
C ASN A 53 4.43 14.60 -16.26
N PRO A 54 3.50 15.06 -15.39
CA PRO A 54 2.71 14.18 -14.61
C PRO A 54 2.04 13.19 -15.55
N VAL A 55 2.29 11.88 -15.33
CA VAL A 55 1.68 10.83 -16.13
C VAL A 55 0.18 10.91 -15.85
N THR A 56 -0.57 11.45 -16.79
CA THR A 56 -2.04 11.43 -16.71
C THR A 56 -2.49 9.98 -16.75
N PRO A 57 -3.35 9.52 -15.83
CA PRO A 57 -3.88 8.17 -15.89
C PRO A 57 -4.50 7.88 -17.24
N ALA A 58 -4.15 6.74 -17.82
CA ALA A 58 -4.61 6.38 -19.16
C ALA A 58 -6.07 5.92 -19.17
N GLU A 59 -6.60 5.50 -18.03
CA GLU A 59 -7.91 4.88 -17.90
C GLU A 59 -8.76 5.58 -16.83
N SER A 60 -9.95 5.98 -17.21
CA SER A 60 -10.99 6.47 -16.32
C SER A 60 -12.04 5.39 -16.04
N GLY A 61 -12.83 5.62 -15.00
CA GLY A 61 -13.95 4.76 -14.65
C GLY A 61 -14.97 5.52 -13.81
N ARG A 62 -15.91 4.81 -13.23
CA ARG A 62 -16.95 5.39 -12.40
C ARG A 62 -17.08 4.62 -11.09
N LEU A 63 -16.92 5.31 -9.97
CA LEU A 63 -17.22 4.76 -8.65
C LEU A 63 -18.74 4.65 -8.45
N ALA A 64 -19.15 3.61 -7.72
CA ALA A 64 -20.53 3.54 -7.23
C ALA A 64 -20.76 4.65 -6.21
N THR A 65 -21.90 5.30 -6.29
CA THR A 65 -22.29 6.36 -5.35
C THR A 65 -22.84 5.80 -4.03
N GLU A 66 -23.28 4.55 -4.05
CA GLU A 66 -23.84 3.85 -2.89
C GLU A 66 -23.26 2.46 -2.76
N TRP A 67 -22.84 2.12 -1.56
CA TRP A 67 -22.23 0.82 -1.26
C TRP A 67 -23.03 -0.01 -0.27
N TYR A 68 -24.14 0.52 0.20
CA TYR A 68 -24.99 -0.16 1.14
C TYR A 68 -25.38 -1.56 0.65
N ALA A 69 -25.06 -2.57 1.43
CA ALA A 69 -25.32 -3.97 1.13
C ALA A 69 -25.76 -4.71 2.40
N GLY A 70 -27.06 -4.79 2.57
CA GLY A 70 -27.67 -5.38 3.75
C GLY A 70 -28.14 -4.31 4.72
N GLY A 71 -29.25 -4.53 5.36
CA GLY A 71 -29.92 -3.64 6.28
C GLY A 71 -30.42 -4.39 7.50
N ALA A 72 -31.51 -3.89 8.07
CA ALA A 72 -32.18 -4.48 9.22
C ALA A 72 -32.56 -5.96 8.98
N THR A 73 -32.77 -6.34 7.73
CA THR A 73 -33.08 -7.73 7.34
C THR A 73 -32.07 -8.23 6.32
N CYS A 74 -31.45 -9.37 6.58
CA CYS A 74 -30.50 -10.00 5.67
C CYS A 74 -31.14 -11.00 4.69
N VAL A 75 -32.40 -10.86 4.39
CA VAL A 75 -33.11 -11.76 3.47
C VAL A 75 -32.67 -11.47 2.03
N ASN A 76 -32.19 -12.50 1.33
CA ASN A 76 -31.75 -12.43 -0.07
C ASN A 76 -30.61 -11.42 -0.33
N THR A 77 -29.83 -11.05 0.69
CA THR A 77 -28.68 -10.17 0.51
C THR A 77 -27.50 -10.96 -0.04
N PRO A 78 -26.92 -10.59 -1.19
CA PRO A 78 -25.70 -11.22 -1.69
C PRO A 78 -24.56 -11.06 -0.69
N GLN A 79 -23.63 -12.05 -0.64
CA GLN A 79 -22.44 -11.97 0.24
C GLN A 79 -21.53 -10.79 -0.11
N PHE A 80 -21.52 -10.41 -1.39
CA PHE A 80 -20.77 -9.26 -1.90
C PHE A 80 -21.61 -8.40 -2.82
N ARG A 81 -21.52 -7.08 -2.63
CA ARG A 81 -21.86 -6.13 -3.69
C ARG A 81 -20.61 -5.92 -4.54
N VAL A 82 -20.73 -6.10 -5.85
CA VAL A 82 -19.63 -5.89 -6.80
C VAL A 82 -19.96 -4.70 -7.69
N SER A 83 -18.99 -3.79 -7.82
CA SER A 83 -19.06 -2.67 -8.74
C SER A 83 -17.81 -2.64 -9.62
N GLN A 84 -18.02 -2.43 -10.91
CA GLN A 84 -16.92 -2.19 -11.84
C GLN A 84 -16.60 -0.68 -11.85
N TYR A 85 -15.37 -0.33 -11.48
CA TYR A 85 -14.86 1.01 -11.76
C TYR A 85 -14.66 1.19 -13.27
N ASN A 86 -14.00 0.22 -13.89
CA ASN A 86 -13.92 -0.02 -15.32
C ASN A 86 -13.80 -1.52 -15.59
N GLU A 87 -13.60 -1.93 -16.85
CA GLU A 87 -13.54 -3.35 -17.24
C GLU A 87 -12.46 -4.15 -16.50
N ASP A 88 -11.36 -3.48 -16.09
CA ASP A 88 -10.18 -4.11 -15.51
C ASP A 88 -9.97 -3.74 -14.02
N PHE A 89 -10.92 -3.06 -13.39
CA PHE A 89 -10.86 -2.69 -11.98
C PHE A 89 -12.23 -2.87 -11.32
N LEU A 90 -12.33 -3.84 -10.41
CA LEU A 90 -13.55 -4.15 -9.68
C LEU A 90 -13.36 -3.91 -8.19
N ILE A 91 -14.43 -3.45 -7.54
CA ILE A 91 -14.52 -3.21 -6.12
C ILE A 91 -15.61 -4.12 -5.56
N LEU A 92 -15.25 -4.92 -4.55
CA LEU A 92 -16.18 -5.80 -3.87
C LEU A 92 -16.41 -5.27 -2.45
N ARG A 93 -17.67 -5.13 -2.05
CA ARG A 93 -18.04 -4.81 -0.67
C ARG A 93 -18.62 -6.04 -0.02
N GLN A 94 -18.02 -6.55 1.05
CA GLN A 94 -18.60 -7.63 1.83
C GLN A 94 -19.88 -7.16 2.52
N ALA A 95 -20.93 -7.98 2.50
CA ALA A 95 -22.21 -7.59 3.07
C ALA A 95 -22.19 -7.57 4.61
N ALA A 96 -22.84 -6.58 5.22
CA ALA A 96 -23.02 -6.46 6.66
C ALA A 96 -23.71 -7.69 7.29
N CYS A 97 -24.44 -8.44 6.48
CA CYS A 97 -25.13 -9.67 6.88
C CYS A 97 -24.17 -10.83 7.15
N THR A 98 -22.97 -10.80 6.59
CA THR A 98 -21.93 -11.82 6.80
C THR A 98 -20.96 -11.41 7.89
N ASN A 99 -20.56 -10.13 7.93
CA ASN A 99 -19.71 -9.58 8.97
C ASN A 99 -19.97 -8.08 9.13
N TYR A 100 -19.95 -7.57 10.36
CA TYR A 100 -20.18 -6.15 10.64
C TYR A 100 -19.04 -5.24 10.15
N GLU A 101 -17.82 -5.76 9.95
CA GLU A 101 -16.67 -5.02 9.42
C GLU A 101 -16.90 -4.59 7.97
N LYS A 102 -17.58 -5.40 7.17
CA LYS A 102 -17.98 -5.06 5.79
C LYS A 102 -16.82 -4.51 4.94
N PRO A 103 -15.64 -5.14 4.93
CA PRO A 103 -14.49 -4.59 4.23
C PRO A 103 -14.73 -4.48 2.73
N PHE A 104 -14.02 -3.54 2.12
CA PHE A 104 -13.86 -3.45 0.68
C PHE A 104 -12.65 -4.26 0.25
N LEU A 105 -12.81 -5.02 -0.83
CA LEU A 105 -11.77 -5.77 -1.50
C LEU A 105 -11.62 -5.24 -2.93
N TYR A 106 -10.43 -5.34 -3.47
CA TYR A 106 -10.13 -4.78 -4.79
C TYR A 106 -9.57 -5.86 -5.71
N LEU A 107 -10.17 -6.01 -6.90
CA LEU A 107 -9.69 -6.91 -7.94
C LEU A 107 -9.23 -6.09 -9.14
N ILE A 108 -7.93 -6.16 -9.43
CA ILE A 108 -7.25 -5.40 -10.48
C ILE A 108 -6.71 -6.38 -11.52
N LEU A 109 -7.11 -6.21 -12.77
CA LEU A 109 -6.76 -7.12 -13.85
C LEU A 109 -5.76 -6.47 -14.81
N GLY A 110 -4.72 -7.20 -15.14
CA GLY A 110 -3.78 -6.89 -16.21
C GLY A 110 -3.83 -7.94 -17.32
N ASN A 111 -2.85 -7.90 -18.23
CA ASN A 111 -2.84 -8.89 -19.31
C ASN A 111 -2.38 -10.28 -18.85
N ASP A 112 -1.48 -10.40 -17.86
CA ASP A 112 -0.88 -11.67 -17.48
C ASP A 112 -1.37 -12.19 -16.13
N ARG A 113 -1.77 -11.29 -15.25
CA ARG A 113 -2.25 -11.61 -13.90
C ARG A 113 -3.28 -10.62 -13.39
N ALA A 114 -4.07 -11.10 -12.42
CA ALA A 114 -4.94 -10.28 -11.60
C ALA A 114 -4.34 -10.15 -10.19
N LEU A 115 -4.58 -9.02 -9.53
CA LEU A 115 -4.34 -8.83 -8.10
C LEU A 115 -5.69 -8.77 -7.39
N LEU A 116 -5.90 -9.65 -6.41
CA LEU A 116 -6.93 -9.51 -5.39
C LEU A 116 -6.26 -8.93 -4.14
N LEU A 117 -6.63 -7.73 -3.76
CA LEU A 117 -6.19 -7.09 -2.52
C LEU A 117 -7.26 -7.31 -1.44
N ASP A 118 -6.87 -8.03 -0.40
CA ASP A 118 -7.66 -8.52 0.74
C ASP A 118 -8.61 -9.68 0.40
N THR A 119 -8.88 -10.51 1.42
CA THR A 119 -9.79 -11.65 1.35
C THR A 119 -11.00 -11.51 2.28
N GLY A 120 -11.13 -10.36 2.94
CA GLY A 120 -12.31 -10.03 3.74
C GLY A 120 -12.35 -10.64 5.13
N ALA A 121 -13.51 -10.48 5.77
CA ALA A 121 -13.74 -10.80 7.18
C ALA A 121 -14.27 -12.24 7.40
N GLY A 122 -14.19 -13.10 6.39
CA GLY A 122 -14.66 -14.49 6.46
C GLY A 122 -16.18 -14.65 6.42
N GLY A 123 -16.64 -15.89 6.60
CA GLY A 123 -18.07 -16.22 6.56
C GLY A 123 -18.70 -16.11 5.16
N VAL A 124 -17.88 -16.13 4.10
CA VAL A 124 -18.28 -15.95 2.71
C VAL A 124 -17.55 -16.93 1.80
N ASP A 125 -18.13 -17.23 0.65
CA ASP A 125 -17.48 -17.96 -0.43
C ASP A 125 -16.87 -16.97 -1.44
N LEU A 126 -15.67 -16.49 -1.07
CA LEU A 126 -14.97 -15.49 -1.88
C LEU A 126 -14.34 -16.12 -3.12
N ALA A 127 -13.74 -17.32 -3.01
CA ALA A 127 -13.04 -17.95 -4.13
C ALA A 127 -14.00 -18.20 -5.31
N THR A 128 -15.16 -18.78 -5.06
CA THR A 128 -16.19 -18.97 -6.11
C THR A 128 -16.64 -17.64 -6.71
N ARG A 129 -16.74 -16.58 -5.89
CA ARG A 129 -17.11 -15.26 -6.40
C ARG A 129 -16.04 -14.68 -7.32
N ILE A 130 -14.76 -14.77 -6.92
CA ILE A 130 -13.63 -14.33 -7.75
C ILE A 130 -13.52 -15.15 -9.02
N ASP A 131 -13.68 -16.47 -8.94
CA ASP A 131 -13.67 -17.35 -10.13
C ASP A 131 -14.76 -16.97 -11.14
N SER A 132 -15.97 -16.71 -10.66
CA SER A 132 -17.08 -16.24 -11.52
C SER A 132 -16.75 -14.94 -12.24
N ILE A 133 -16.13 -13.98 -11.54
CA ILE A 133 -15.73 -12.71 -12.13
C ILE A 133 -14.61 -12.92 -13.17
N LEU A 134 -13.58 -13.69 -12.83
CA LEU A 134 -12.46 -13.98 -13.73
C LEU A 134 -12.92 -14.72 -14.99
N HIS A 135 -13.80 -15.73 -14.85
CA HIS A 135 -14.35 -16.44 -15.99
C HIS A 135 -15.13 -15.50 -16.93
N GLY A 136 -15.97 -14.63 -16.38
CA GLY A 136 -16.71 -13.65 -17.19
C GLY A 136 -15.77 -12.69 -17.92
N TRP A 137 -14.74 -12.18 -17.24
CA TRP A 137 -13.74 -11.30 -17.83
C TRP A 137 -12.93 -12.00 -18.93
N LEU A 138 -12.47 -13.23 -18.68
CA LEU A 138 -11.70 -14.04 -19.65
C LEU A 138 -12.54 -14.33 -20.90
N ALA A 139 -13.81 -14.72 -20.73
CA ALA A 139 -14.72 -14.97 -21.84
C ALA A 139 -14.91 -13.73 -22.72
N HIS A 140 -15.09 -12.54 -22.08
CA HIS A 140 -15.21 -11.27 -22.81
C HIS A 140 -13.94 -10.92 -23.60
N ARG A 141 -12.77 -11.31 -23.11
CA ARG A 141 -11.45 -11.06 -23.73
C ARG A 141 -11.02 -12.18 -24.69
N GLY A 142 -11.80 -13.26 -24.85
CA GLY A 142 -11.42 -14.42 -25.65
C GLY A 142 -10.17 -15.14 -25.14
N ARG A 143 -9.93 -15.14 -23.81
CA ARG A 143 -8.77 -15.74 -23.15
C ARG A 143 -9.15 -16.98 -22.36
N ALA A 144 -8.19 -17.91 -22.24
CA ALA A 144 -8.42 -19.17 -21.53
C ALA A 144 -8.12 -19.07 -20.02
N ASP A 145 -7.11 -18.28 -19.63
CA ASP A 145 -6.65 -18.21 -18.25
C ASP A 145 -6.02 -16.85 -17.88
N ILE A 146 -5.85 -16.64 -16.59
CA ILE A 146 -5.11 -15.55 -15.98
C ILE A 146 -4.59 -16.02 -14.62
N SER A 147 -3.34 -15.68 -14.27
CA SER A 147 -2.80 -15.95 -12.93
C SER A 147 -3.42 -14.99 -11.91
N LEU A 148 -3.65 -15.48 -10.69
CA LEU A 148 -4.14 -14.67 -9.57
C LEU A 148 -3.04 -14.47 -8.53
N VAL A 149 -2.80 -13.23 -8.15
CA VAL A 149 -2.04 -12.86 -6.96
C VAL A 149 -3.03 -12.41 -5.91
N VAL A 150 -2.96 -13.01 -4.72
CA VAL A 150 -3.73 -12.59 -3.54
C VAL A 150 -2.75 -11.96 -2.57
N ALA A 151 -2.95 -10.70 -2.25
CA ALA A 151 -2.14 -9.94 -1.31
C ALA A 151 -3.05 -9.15 -0.36
N HIS A 152 -2.46 -8.59 0.70
CA HIS A 152 -3.24 -7.92 1.74
C HIS A 152 -2.78 -6.49 1.94
N SER A 153 -3.74 -5.61 2.19
CA SER A 153 -3.45 -4.26 2.64
C SER A 153 -2.72 -4.28 3.99
N HIS A 154 -3.07 -5.25 4.86
CA HIS A 154 -2.40 -5.55 6.13
C HIS A 154 -2.91 -6.89 6.72
N ALA A 155 -2.37 -7.31 7.89
CA ALA A 155 -2.56 -8.65 8.44
C ALA A 155 -3.74 -8.81 9.41
N HIS A 156 -4.65 -7.84 9.57
CA HIS A 156 -5.82 -7.99 10.46
C HIS A 156 -6.82 -9.02 9.94
N GLY A 157 -7.57 -9.61 10.86
CA GLY A 157 -8.44 -10.76 10.59
C GLY A 157 -9.53 -10.50 9.55
N ASP A 158 -10.03 -9.28 9.47
CA ASP A 158 -11.06 -8.87 8.52
C ASP A 158 -10.54 -8.58 7.10
N HIS A 159 -9.23 -8.71 6.89
CA HIS A 159 -8.58 -8.61 5.58
C HIS A 159 -8.05 -9.95 5.06
N VAL A 160 -7.90 -10.95 5.94
CA VAL A 160 -7.19 -12.20 5.64
C VAL A 160 -8.02 -13.46 5.91
N ALA A 161 -9.27 -13.32 6.37
CA ALA A 161 -10.02 -14.46 6.91
C ALA A 161 -10.42 -15.53 5.88
N ALA A 162 -10.49 -15.21 4.58
CA ALA A 162 -10.78 -16.19 3.55
C ALA A 162 -9.53 -16.71 2.81
N ASP A 163 -8.31 -16.46 3.30
CA ASP A 163 -7.05 -16.93 2.69
C ASP A 163 -7.03 -18.43 2.41
N SER A 164 -7.59 -19.23 3.30
CA SER A 164 -7.65 -20.68 3.17
C SER A 164 -8.33 -21.15 1.88
N GLN A 165 -9.19 -20.32 1.28
CA GLN A 165 -9.85 -20.61 0.02
C GLN A 165 -8.90 -20.49 -1.18
N PHE A 166 -7.73 -19.83 -1.02
CA PHE A 166 -6.76 -19.58 -2.08
C PHE A 166 -5.47 -20.39 -1.98
N VAL A 167 -5.19 -21.03 -0.83
CA VAL A 167 -3.95 -21.76 -0.55
C VAL A 167 -3.64 -22.85 -1.60
N HIS A 168 -4.66 -23.57 -2.06
CA HIS A 168 -4.51 -24.65 -3.05
C HIS A 168 -5.19 -24.35 -4.38
N ARG A 169 -5.60 -23.10 -4.61
CA ARG A 169 -6.23 -22.71 -5.86
C ARG A 169 -5.18 -22.73 -6.99
N PRO A 170 -5.45 -23.46 -8.12
CA PRO A 170 -4.53 -23.47 -9.25
C PRO A 170 -4.23 -22.07 -9.78
N ASN A 171 -3.03 -21.88 -10.33
CA ASN A 171 -2.58 -20.64 -10.95
C ASN A 171 -2.72 -19.42 -10.02
N THR A 172 -2.48 -19.62 -8.71
CA THR A 172 -2.64 -18.61 -7.67
C THR A 172 -1.40 -18.53 -6.80
N VAL A 173 -0.98 -17.30 -6.51
CA VAL A 173 0.05 -16.98 -5.51
C VAL A 173 -0.62 -16.25 -4.36
N LEU A 174 -0.57 -16.82 -3.17
CA LEU A 174 -0.97 -16.16 -1.93
C LEU A 174 0.27 -15.58 -1.26
N VAL A 175 0.35 -14.26 -1.18
CA VAL A 175 1.46 -13.52 -0.56
C VAL A 175 1.36 -13.65 0.96
N GLY A 176 2.49 -13.97 1.63
CA GLY A 176 2.52 -14.02 3.09
C GLY A 176 2.20 -12.64 3.71
N ARG A 177 1.61 -12.66 4.90
CA ARG A 177 1.04 -11.47 5.56
C ARG A 177 2.04 -10.66 6.39
N ASP A 178 3.17 -11.27 6.74
CA ASP A 178 4.21 -10.59 7.53
C ASP A 178 5.08 -9.66 6.66
N THR A 179 5.70 -8.69 7.31
CA THR A 179 6.55 -7.69 6.65
C THR A 179 7.65 -8.29 5.78
N ALA A 180 8.25 -9.42 6.19
CA ALA A 180 9.34 -10.04 5.43
C ALA A 180 8.83 -10.65 4.13
N SER A 181 7.70 -11.34 4.18
CA SER A 181 7.02 -11.93 3.01
C SER A 181 6.56 -10.85 2.02
N VAL A 182 5.94 -9.77 2.52
CA VAL A 182 5.51 -8.62 1.71
C VAL A 182 6.72 -7.97 1.01
N ARG A 183 7.78 -7.70 1.77
CA ARG A 183 9.04 -7.15 1.22
C ARG A 183 9.63 -8.02 0.12
N ALA A 184 9.75 -9.31 0.39
CA ALA A 184 10.35 -10.26 -0.56
C ALA A 184 9.54 -10.34 -1.85
N PHE A 185 8.21 -10.41 -1.76
CA PHE A 185 7.34 -10.55 -2.92
C PHE A 185 7.32 -9.31 -3.80
N PHE A 186 7.25 -8.11 -3.22
CA PHE A 186 7.17 -6.86 -3.97
C PHE A 186 8.52 -6.20 -4.25
N GLY A 187 9.64 -6.83 -3.85
CA GLY A 187 10.99 -6.33 -4.13
C GLY A 187 11.38 -5.09 -3.31
N ILE A 188 10.79 -4.89 -2.12
CA ILE A 188 11.07 -3.76 -1.25
C ILE A 188 12.38 -4.00 -0.49
N GLN A 189 13.41 -3.21 -0.74
CA GLN A 189 14.73 -3.41 -0.15
C GLN A 189 14.79 -2.93 1.31
N HIS A 190 14.37 -1.70 1.59
CA HIS A 190 14.39 -1.10 2.92
C HIS A 190 12.97 -0.73 3.38
N TRP A 191 12.47 -1.47 4.38
CA TRP A 191 11.16 -1.20 4.96
C TRP A 191 11.29 -0.16 6.09
N PRO A 192 10.43 0.84 6.16
CA PRO A 192 9.31 1.17 5.27
C PRO A 192 9.66 2.24 4.21
N THR A 193 10.92 2.54 3.96
CA THR A 193 11.36 3.70 3.18
C THR A 193 11.27 3.51 1.67
N ASP A 194 11.57 2.32 1.19
CA ASP A 194 11.50 2.03 -0.24
C ASP A 194 10.08 1.66 -0.67
N SER A 195 9.82 1.72 -1.96
CA SER A 195 8.61 1.19 -2.59
C SER A 195 8.94 -0.06 -3.39
N GLY A 196 7.96 -0.95 -3.52
CA GLY A 196 8.00 -2.06 -4.44
C GLY A 196 7.08 -1.84 -5.64
N THR A 197 7.04 -2.81 -6.53
CA THR A 197 6.13 -2.80 -7.68
C THR A 197 5.67 -4.20 -8.02
N ILE A 198 4.53 -4.29 -8.70
CA ILE A 198 4.10 -5.50 -9.41
C ILE A 198 3.58 -5.11 -10.79
N ASP A 199 4.05 -5.81 -11.83
CA ASP A 199 3.50 -5.69 -13.17
C ASP A 199 2.50 -6.83 -13.41
N LEU A 200 1.26 -6.48 -13.69
CA LEU A 200 0.18 -7.42 -13.98
C LEU A 200 0.09 -7.78 -15.48
N GLY A 201 1.13 -7.46 -16.27
CA GLY A 201 1.15 -7.56 -17.72
C GLY A 201 0.75 -6.23 -18.37
N GLY A 202 1.71 -5.30 -18.41
CA GLY A 202 1.51 -3.94 -18.91
C GLY A 202 0.66 -3.05 -18.01
N ARG A 203 0.34 -3.48 -16.78
CA ARG A 203 -0.31 -2.69 -15.73
C ARG A 203 0.54 -2.74 -14.47
N VAL A 204 1.28 -1.68 -14.23
CA VAL A 204 2.19 -1.57 -13.08
C VAL A 204 1.47 -0.94 -11.90
N LEU A 205 1.57 -1.61 -10.75
CA LEU A 205 1.12 -1.09 -9.47
C LEU A 205 2.34 -0.76 -8.61
N ASP A 206 2.35 0.42 -7.98
CA ASP A 206 3.34 0.78 -6.97
C ASP A 206 2.85 0.35 -5.59
N ILE A 207 3.76 -0.23 -4.81
CA ILE A 207 3.48 -0.74 -3.47
C ILE A 207 4.26 0.11 -2.48
N LEU A 208 3.55 0.84 -1.64
CA LEU A 208 4.14 1.73 -0.63
C LEU A 208 3.93 1.13 0.76
N PRO A 209 4.98 0.80 1.50
CA PRO A 209 4.84 0.50 2.93
C PRO A 209 4.27 1.69 3.71
N ILE A 210 3.24 1.43 4.51
CA ILE A 210 2.56 2.44 5.33
C ILE A 210 2.25 1.91 6.74
N PRO A 211 3.27 1.44 7.50
CA PRO A 211 3.04 0.97 8.86
C PRO A 211 2.48 2.06 9.77
N GLY A 212 1.84 1.63 10.87
CA GLY A 212 1.30 2.54 11.89
C GLY A 212 -0.07 2.10 12.39
N HIS A 213 -0.97 1.69 11.48
CA HIS A 213 -2.15 0.93 11.83
C HIS A 213 -1.76 -0.52 12.18
N GLU A 214 -0.99 -1.15 11.30
CA GLU A 214 -0.41 -2.49 11.46
C GLU A 214 0.99 -2.51 10.80
N PRO A 215 1.98 -3.29 11.32
CA PRO A 215 3.38 -3.26 10.83
C PRO A 215 3.58 -3.63 9.36
N SER A 216 2.76 -4.51 8.79
CA SER A 216 2.87 -4.94 7.38
C SER A 216 2.01 -4.13 6.40
N SER A 217 1.35 -3.07 6.88
CA SER A 217 0.44 -2.25 6.07
C SER A 217 1.10 -1.70 4.81
N ILE A 218 0.40 -1.83 3.68
CA ILE A 218 0.79 -1.27 2.38
C ILE A 218 -0.34 -0.44 1.77
N ALA A 219 0.05 0.56 0.98
CA ALA A 219 -0.82 1.17 -0.01
C ALA A 219 -0.46 0.67 -1.40
N VAL A 220 -1.45 0.60 -2.29
CA VAL A 220 -1.30 0.16 -3.67
C VAL A 220 -1.76 1.29 -4.60
N TYR A 221 -0.86 1.80 -5.43
CA TYR A 221 -1.18 2.81 -6.43
C TYR A 221 -1.22 2.20 -7.82
N ASP A 222 -2.36 2.28 -8.47
CA ASP A 222 -2.53 1.85 -9.85
C ASP A 222 -2.20 2.99 -10.81
N ARG A 223 -1.09 2.86 -11.52
CA ARG A 223 -0.61 3.88 -12.45
C ARG A 223 -1.57 4.13 -13.61
N ARG A 224 -2.43 3.16 -13.97
CA ARG A 224 -3.40 3.31 -15.08
C ARG A 224 -4.58 4.19 -14.69
N THR A 225 -5.13 3.97 -13.50
CA THR A 225 -6.34 4.68 -13.06
C THR A 225 -6.02 5.88 -12.17
N GLY A 226 -4.82 5.93 -11.58
CA GLY A 226 -4.47 6.92 -10.56
C GLY A 226 -5.15 6.64 -9.21
N ILE A 227 -5.77 5.48 -9.01
CA ILE A 227 -6.37 5.10 -7.73
C ILE A 227 -5.26 4.70 -6.75
N LEU A 228 -5.35 5.23 -5.53
CA LEU A 228 -4.50 4.86 -4.41
C LEU A 228 -5.34 4.13 -3.36
N LEU A 229 -5.08 2.82 -3.20
CA LEU A 229 -5.71 1.98 -2.19
C LEU A 229 -4.93 2.10 -0.90
N THR A 230 -5.58 2.44 0.20
CA THR A 230 -4.92 2.84 1.46
C THR A 230 -5.21 1.92 2.65
N GLY A 231 -5.95 0.81 2.42
CA GLY A 231 -6.33 -0.12 3.49
C GLY A 231 -6.98 0.64 4.66
N ASP A 232 -6.51 0.34 5.87
CA ASP A 232 -7.02 0.96 7.11
C ASP A 232 -6.20 2.16 7.59
N THR A 233 -5.21 2.57 6.81
CA THR A 233 -4.43 3.77 7.13
C THR A 233 -5.22 5.05 6.84
N PHE A 234 -6.06 5.05 5.78
CA PHE A 234 -6.82 6.23 5.40
C PHE A 234 -8.15 5.87 4.71
N TYR A 235 -9.27 6.11 5.39
CA TYR A 235 -10.64 5.82 4.94
C TYR A 235 -11.67 6.71 5.66
N PRO A 236 -12.92 6.79 5.19
CA PRO A 236 -13.99 7.54 5.88
C PRO A 236 -14.43 6.80 7.15
N GLY A 237 -13.77 7.07 8.26
CA GLY A 237 -14.03 6.37 9.52
C GLY A 237 -12.97 6.63 10.59
N ARG A 238 -12.75 5.64 11.46
CA ARG A 238 -11.81 5.73 12.59
C ARG A 238 -10.46 5.17 12.17
N LEU A 239 -9.52 6.05 11.95
CA LEU A 239 -8.15 5.68 11.63
C LEU A 239 -7.46 5.19 12.90
N TYR A 240 -7.55 3.90 13.19
CA TYR A 240 -6.96 3.29 14.37
C TYR A 240 -5.45 3.27 14.26
N VAL A 241 -4.76 3.96 15.18
CA VAL A 241 -3.31 4.13 15.18
C VAL A 241 -2.69 3.37 16.35
N ARG A 242 -1.85 2.38 16.06
CA ARG A 242 -1.11 1.61 17.06
C ARG A 242 0.32 2.13 17.27
N ASP A 243 1.03 2.43 16.19
CA ASP A 243 2.32 3.10 16.23
C ASP A 243 2.18 4.52 15.69
N THR A 244 2.18 5.48 16.60
CA THR A 244 1.95 6.91 16.26
C THR A 244 3.06 7.52 15.42
N ALA A 245 4.31 7.10 15.64
CA ALA A 245 5.45 7.59 14.89
C ALA A 245 5.46 7.03 13.46
N ALA A 246 5.25 5.72 13.32
CA ALA A 246 5.15 5.06 12.02
C ALA A 246 3.94 5.59 11.23
N PHE A 247 2.79 5.80 11.87
CA PHE A 247 1.60 6.36 11.22
C PHE A 247 1.85 7.77 10.70
N ALA A 248 2.49 8.64 11.51
CA ALA A 248 2.81 10.00 11.08
C ALA A 248 3.74 10.03 9.86
N MET A 249 4.76 9.16 9.84
CA MET A 249 5.65 9.00 8.69
C MET A 249 4.89 8.46 7.47
N SER A 250 4.02 7.48 7.64
CA SER A 250 3.24 6.87 6.57
C SER A 250 2.25 7.84 5.93
N VAL A 251 1.54 8.62 6.75
CA VAL A 251 0.62 9.66 6.26
C VAL A 251 1.38 10.73 5.48
N HIS A 252 2.52 11.21 6.01
CA HIS A 252 3.37 12.17 5.32
C HIS A 252 3.88 11.63 3.98
N ARG A 253 4.33 10.37 3.95
CA ARG A 253 4.78 9.70 2.74
C ARG A 253 3.67 9.60 1.69
N LEU A 254 2.45 9.23 2.09
CA LEU A 254 1.30 9.19 1.18
C LEU A 254 0.96 10.58 0.64
N ALA A 255 1.04 11.61 1.48
CA ALA A 255 0.82 13.01 1.07
C ALA A 255 1.88 13.47 0.06
N GLU A 256 3.17 13.21 0.33
CA GLU A 256 4.26 13.51 -0.60
C GLU A 256 4.14 12.73 -1.93
N PHE A 257 3.74 11.46 -1.85
CA PHE A 257 3.47 10.66 -3.04
C PHE A 257 2.34 11.30 -3.88
N SER A 258 1.24 11.66 -3.23
CA SER A 258 0.08 12.27 -3.89
C SER A 258 0.35 13.66 -4.47
N ARG A 259 1.36 14.39 -3.97
CA ARG A 259 1.82 15.65 -4.58
C ARG A 259 2.62 15.44 -5.87
N LYS A 260 3.27 14.28 -6.00
CA LYS A 260 4.17 13.95 -7.11
C LYS A 260 3.51 13.11 -8.20
N HIS A 261 2.39 12.46 -7.87
CA HIS A 261 1.67 11.56 -8.77
C HIS A 261 0.22 12.04 -8.95
N HIS A 262 -0.36 11.72 -10.10
CA HIS A 262 -1.76 12.03 -10.36
C HIS A 262 -2.66 11.03 -9.63
N VAL A 263 -3.02 11.33 -8.38
CA VAL A 263 -3.97 10.52 -7.61
C VAL A 263 -5.38 11.01 -7.90
N THR A 264 -6.22 10.13 -8.46
CA THR A 264 -7.62 10.42 -8.80
C THR A 264 -8.56 10.18 -7.64
N HIS A 265 -8.34 9.08 -6.90
CA HIS A 265 -9.17 8.63 -5.78
C HIS A 265 -8.29 7.98 -4.72
N LEU A 266 -8.65 8.18 -3.44
CA LEU A 266 -8.12 7.41 -2.34
C LEU A 266 -9.24 6.52 -1.80
N LEU A 267 -9.03 5.21 -1.84
CA LEU A 267 -10.03 4.22 -1.44
C LEU A 267 -9.44 3.37 -0.31
N GLY A 268 -10.05 3.45 0.86
CA GLY A 268 -9.68 2.61 2.01
C GLY A 268 -10.48 1.31 2.05
N ALA A 269 -10.29 0.51 3.10
CA ALA A 269 -10.97 -0.76 3.21
C ALA A 269 -12.31 -0.69 3.96
N HIS A 270 -12.66 0.44 4.57
CA HIS A 270 -13.89 0.59 5.35
C HIS A 270 -14.61 1.91 5.08
N VAL A 271 -15.88 1.96 5.47
CA VAL A 271 -16.66 3.17 5.67
C VAL A 271 -17.40 3.03 7.01
N GLU A 272 -17.06 3.88 7.96
CA GLU A 272 -17.65 3.90 9.29
C GLU A 272 -18.32 5.26 9.61
N GLN A 273 -18.05 6.27 8.78
CA GLN A 273 -18.63 7.61 8.95
C GLN A 273 -19.91 7.76 8.16
N THR A 274 -20.79 8.63 8.67
CA THR A 274 -22.03 9.02 7.98
C THR A 274 -21.74 10.12 6.96
N ARG A 275 -22.68 10.41 6.05
CA ARG A 275 -22.64 11.60 5.17
C ARG A 275 -22.71 12.92 5.96
N THR A 276 -23.20 12.87 7.19
CA THR A 276 -23.16 14.05 8.09
C THR A 276 -21.72 14.22 8.59
N PRO A 277 -21.08 15.35 8.33
CA PRO A 277 -19.72 15.62 8.80
C PRO A 277 -19.54 15.41 10.30
N TYR A 278 -18.35 14.92 10.70
CA TYR A 278 -17.96 14.70 12.10
C TYR A 278 -18.81 13.65 12.83
N ARG A 279 -19.49 12.75 12.11
CA ARG A 279 -20.38 11.77 12.73
C ARG A 279 -20.08 10.36 12.26
N ASP A 280 -19.54 9.54 13.15
CA ASP A 280 -19.33 8.11 12.95
C ASP A 280 -20.59 7.31 13.33
N TYR A 281 -20.80 6.19 12.65
CA TYR A 281 -21.71 5.17 13.17
C TYR A 281 -21.12 4.54 14.45
N PRO A 282 -21.96 4.09 15.40
CA PRO A 282 -21.49 3.26 16.51
C PRO A 282 -20.73 2.04 16.01
N ILE A 283 -19.68 1.66 16.75
CA ILE A 283 -18.89 0.46 16.42
C ILE A 283 -19.82 -0.76 16.34
N ARG A 284 -19.58 -1.64 15.35
CA ARG A 284 -20.40 -2.82 15.03
C ARG A 284 -21.79 -2.54 14.46
N THR A 285 -22.09 -1.32 14.05
CA THR A 285 -23.34 -1.04 13.34
C THR A 285 -23.34 -1.74 11.98
N LYS A 286 -24.32 -2.62 11.77
CA LYS A 286 -24.49 -3.33 10.49
C LYS A 286 -25.30 -2.52 9.49
N ASP A 287 -26.36 -1.86 9.97
CA ASP A 287 -27.26 -1.05 9.15
C ASP A 287 -26.76 0.40 9.10
N GLN A 288 -26.24 0.79 7.94
CA GLN A 288 -25.61 2.09 7.72
C GLN A 288 -26.17 2.76 6.46
N PRO A 289 -27.47 3.17 6.44
CA PRO A 289 -28.10 3.72 5.24
C PRO A 289 -27.52 5.07 4.80
N GLU A 290 -26.93 5.82 5.74
CA GLU A 290 -26.33 7.13 5.50
C GLU A 290 -24.79 7.07 5.47
N GLU A 291 -24.22 5.96 4.96
CA GLU A 291 -22.77 5.83 4.83
C GLU A 291 -22.16 6.97 4.03
N HIS A 292 -21.01 7.45 4.48
CA HIS A 292 -20.14 8.32 3.70
C HIS A 292 -19.77 7.66 2.36
N GLU A 293 -19.41 8.42 1.34
CA GLU A 293 -18.83 7.88 0.12
C GLU A 293 -17.50 7.19 0.43
N LEU A 294 -17.19 6.08 -0.27
CA LEU A 294 -15.91 5.39 -0.11
C LEU A 294 -14.72 6.27 -0.49
N ASN A 295 -14.92 7.13 -1.49
CA ASN A 295 -13.87 7.93 -2.10
C ASN A 295 -13.48 9.13 -1.22
N LEU A 296 -12.19 9.20 -0.88
CA LEU A 296 -11.55 10.41 -0.38
C LEU A 296 -10.66 11.02 -1.47
N GLN A 297 -10.34 12.30 -1.30
CA GLN A 297 -9.54 13.09 -2.24
C GLN A 297 -8.17 13.44 -1.65
N PRO A 298 -7.16 13.75 -2.46
CA PRO A 298 -5.85 14.19 -1.97
C PRO A 298 -5.92 15.36 -0.98
N ALA A 299 -6.88 16.26 -1.12
CA ALA A 299 -7.06 17.38 -0.18
C ALA A 299 -7.34 16.92 1.26
N GLN A 300 -8.11 15.84 1.42
CA GLN A 300 -8.41 15.27 2.75
C GLN A 300 -7.18 14.56 3.34
N LEU A 301 -6.36 13.91 2.51
CA LEU A 301 -5.08 13.34 2.94
C LEU A 301 -4.09 14.44 3.37
N PHE A 302 -4.03 15.56 2.66
CA PHE A 302 -3.18 16.71 3.04
C PHE A 302 -3.65 17.35 4.36
N ALA A 303 -4.96 17.38 4.59
CA ALA A 303 -5.50 17.81 5.88
C ALA A 303 -5.12 16.84 7.02
N LEU A 304 -5.17 15.53 6.78
CA LEU A 304 -4.70 14.52 7.74
C LEU A 304 -3.22 14.71 8.04
N ASP A 305 -2.36 14.84 7.00
CA ASP A 305 -0.93 15.06 7.16
C ASP A 305 -0.65 16.29 8.02
N SER A 306 -1.28 17.42 7.71
CA SER A 306 -1.14 18.66 8.47
C SER A 306 -1.50 18.49 9.95
N VAL A 307 -2.63 17.82 10.24
CA VAL A 307 -3.08 17.58 11.62
C VAL A 307 -2.12 16.67 12.36
N VAL A 308 -1.72 15.55 11.75
CA VAL A 308 -0.83 14.56 12.38
C VAL A 308 0.56 15.15 12.64
N GLN A 309 1.15 15.87 11.68
CA GLN A 309 2.44 16.55 11.87
C GLN A 309 2.33 17.65 12.95
N GLY A 310 1.23 18.37 13.02
CA GLY A 310 0.96 19.37 14.04
C GLY A 310 0.92 18.82 15.48
N MET A 311 0.60 17.54 15.65
CA MET A 311 0.59 16.87 16.96
C MET A 311 1.99 16.62 17.55
N ARG A 312 3.06 16.74 16.75
CA ARG A 312 4.46 16.63 17.17
C ARG A 312 4.73 15.39 18.03
N GLY A 313 4.25 14.25 17.60
CA GLY A 313 4.41 12.94 18.25
C GLY A 313 3.50 12.68 19.46
N LYS A 314 2.69 13.65 19.87
CA LYS A 314 1.67 13.47 20.93
C LYS A 314 0.29 13.28 20.30
N MET A 315 0.12 12.17 19.60
CA MET A 315 -1.11 11.90 18.88
C MET A 315 -2.30 11.76 19.84
N THR A 316 -3.36 12.50 19.56
CA THR A 316 -4.60 12.50 20.34
C THR A 316 -5.78 12.19 19.44
N ARG A 317 -6.85 11.67 20.04
CA ARG A 317 -8.10 11.46 19.31
C ARG A 317 -8.60 12.79 18.76
N THR A 318 -8.68 12.87 17.43
CA THR A 318 -9.06 14.12 16.74
C THR A 318 -10.07 13.83 15.66
N LEU A 319 -11.23 14.44 15.80
CA LEU A 319 -12.35 14.34 14.87
C LEU A 319 -12.17 15.34 13.74
N LEU A 320 -12.12 14.87 12.51
CA LEU A 320 -12.14 15.67 11.29
C LEU A 320 -13.48 15.50 10.56
N LYS A 321 -13.66 16.26 9.49
CA LYS A 321 -14.92 16.27 8.73
C LYS A 321 -15.33 14.88 8.25
N ASP A 322 -14.39 14.13 7.68
CA ASP A 322 -14.64 12.89 6.94
C ASP A 322 -14.01 11.64 7.62
N PHE A 323 -13.27 11.80 8.72
CA PHE A 323 -12.60 10.72 9.47
C PHE A 323 -12.15 11.16 10.85
N THR A 324 -11.77 10.21 11.68
CA THR A 324 -11.28 10.45 13.04
C THR A 324 -9.90 9.82 13.23
N VAL A 325 -8.88 10.58 13.60
CA VAL A 325 -7.61 10.02 14.09
C VAL A 325 -7.86 9.38 15.45
N TRP A 326 -7.59 8.09 15.58
CA TRP A 326 -7.94 7.32 16.76
C TRP A 326 -6.74 6.52 17.30
N PRO A 327 -5.85 7.17 18.09
CA PRO A 327 -4.75 6.46 18.73
C PRO A 327 -5.29 5.37 19.66
N GLN A 328 -4.71 4.18 19.54
CA GLN A 328 -4.97 3.06 20.45
C GLN A 328 -4.00 3.15 21.63
N PRO A 329 -4.44 2.72 22.85
CA PRO A 329 -3.58 2.71 24.02
C PRO A 329 -2.39 1.75 23.90
#